data_ff0dd1a2688e6b55191e63a79dbf3818
#
_entry.id   ff0dd1a2688e6b55191e63a79dbf3818
#
_cell.length_a   1.000
_cell.length_b   1.000
_cell.length_c   1.000
_cell.angle_alpha   90.00
_cell.angle_beta   90.00
_cell.angle_gamma   90.00
#
_symmetry.space_group_name_H-M   'P 1'
#
loop_
_entity.id
_entity.type
_entity.pdbx_description
1 polymer ?
#
loop_
_entity_poly.entity_id
_entity_poly.type
_entity_poly.pdbx_seq_one_letter_code
_entity_poly.pdbx_strand_id
1 'polypeptide(L)'
;MTRPLLALAAVGALCAGLAGCAVTPPTRPAASPSADAPTPSPGETTAPDAGTTIPGEDAFAEREAFFAAQGQPRDGSLPTPQTPEQQRFVDEQRAYVEAQGGQWDEFYDGVALAAALDACETSILNSHAVFTDTARAHIASSPLIAQIAQGDPAAEQGLASIMVFGTGFLCPADAPQWEAAFAEIYG
;
A
#
# COMPACT_ATOMS: atom_id res chain seq x y z
N MET A 1 42.91 26.77 10.51
CA MET A 1 41.71 26.23 9.85
C MET A 1 40.73 25.83 10.95
N THR A 2 39.88 26.75 11.32
CA THR A 2 39.01 26.67 12.52
C THR A 2 37.58 26.30 12.06
N ARG A 3 37.06 25.15 12.48
CA ARG A 3 35.69 24.71 12.23
C ARG A 3 34.76 25.34 13.27
N PRO A 4 33.62 25.96 12.89
CA PRO A 4 32.61 26.36 13.85
C PRO A 4 31.70 25.17 14.15
N LEU A 5 31.55 24.87 15.43
CA LEU A 5 30.51 24.01 16.02
C LEU A 5 29.18 24.77 15.95
N LEU A 6 28.20 24.24 15.20
CA LEU A 6 26.82 24.73 15.23
C LEU A 6 26.04 23.95 16.26
N ALA A 7 25.48 24.69 17.20
CA ALA A 7 24.69 24.20 18.32
C ALA A 7 23.33 23.72 17.85
N LEU A 8 22.92 22.50 18.29
CA LEU A 8 21.55 22.01 18.23
C LEU A 8 20.70 22.78 19.26
N ALA A 9 19.70 23.48 18.77
CA ALA A 9 18.63 24.02 19.62
C ALA A 9 17.48 22.99 19.68
N ALA A 10 17.23 22.48 20.87
CA ALA A 10 16.08 21.67 21.21
C ALA A 10 14.82 22.52 21.16
N VAL A 11 13.81 22.09 20.39
CA VAL A 11 12.45 22.63 20.44
C VAL A 11 11.59 21.64 21.20
N GLY A 12 11.14 22.13 22.36
CA GLY A 12 10.33 21.38 23.32
C GLY A 12 8.89 21.18 22.87
N ALA A 13 8.30 20.15 23.46
CA ALA A 13 6.94 19.66 23.34
C ALA A 13 5.87 20.69 23.67
N LEU A 14 4.79 20.70 22.90
CA LEU A 14 3.47 21.17 23.34
C LEU A 14 2.47 20.03 23.14
N CYS A 15 2.20 19.29 24.22
CA CYS A 15 1.04 18.41 24.32
C CYS A 15 -0.18 19.25 24.67
N ALA A 16 -1.13 19.41 23.78
CA ALA A 16 -2.48 19.89 24.08
C ALA A 16 -3.47 18.75 23.87
N GLY A 17 -4.13 18.35 24.97
CA GLY A 17 -5.07 17.26 25.03
C GLY A 17 -6.34 17.51 24.19
N LEU A 18 -6.82 16.46 23.55
CA LEU A 18 -8.16 16.36 23.00
C LEU A 18 -8.94 15.29 23.76
N ALA A 19 -9.98 15.78 24.42
CA ALA A 19 -10.94 14.98 25.17
C ALA A 19 -11.72 14.04 24.26
N GLY A 20 -11.88 12.78 24.70
CA GLY A 20 -12.58 11.75 23.97
C GLY A 20 -14.08 12.02 23.80
N CYS A 21 -14.57 11.70 22.60
CA CYS A 21 -15.97 11.40 22.36
C CYS A 21 -16.11 9.91 22.16
N ALA A 22 -16.64 9.23 23.16
CA ALA A 22 -17.05 7.81 23.04
C ALA A 22 -18.25 7.72 22.11
N VAL A 23 -18.09 7.15 20.95
CA VAL A 23 -19.18 6.78 20.06
C VAL A 23 -19.55 5.32 20.31
N THR A 24 -20.72 5.11 20.87
CA THR A 24 -21.33 3.80 21.10
C THR A 24 -21.80 3.22 19.76
N PRO A 25 -21.41 2.00 19.34
CA PRO A 25 -21.93 1.40 18.11
C PRO A 25 -23.39 0.93 18.30
N PRO A 26 -24.27 1.06 17.28
CA PRO A 26 -25.63 0.57 17.34
C PRO A 26 -25.68 -0.96 17.30
N THR A 27 -26.39 -1.54 18.24
CA THR A 27 -26.67 -2.96 18.33
C THR A 27 -27.58 -3.41 17.17
N ARG A 28 -27.10 -4.32 16.34
CA ARG A 28 -27.85 -4.93 15.23
C ARG A 28 -28.70 -6.06 15.79
N PRO A 29 -30.02 -6.11 15.51
CA PRO A 29 -30.85 -7.25 15.91
C PRO A 29 -30.51 -8.50 15.10
N ALA A 30 -30.42 -9.63 15.79
CA ALA A 30 -30.21 -10.95 15.22
C ALA A 30 -31.42 -11.38 14.35
N ALA A 31 -31.16 -11.72 13.09
CA ALA A 31 -32.14 -12.36 12.22
C ALA A 31 -32.14 -13.87 12.48
N SER A 32 -33.32 -14.42 12.80
CA SER A 32 -33.58 -15.86 12.92
C SER A 32 -33.44 -16.56 11.56
N PRO A 33 -32.95 -17.81 11.52
CA PRO A 33 -32.91 -18.59 10.29
C PRO A 33 -34.27 -19.18 10.00
N SER A 34 -34.89 -18.86 8.87
CA SER A 34 -35.99 -19.61 8.27
C SER A 34 -35.40 -20.78 7.47
N ALA A 35 -35.76 -21.98 7.91
CA ALA A 35 -35.55 -23.20 7.16
C ALA A 35 -36.65 -23.31 6.09
N ASP A 36 -36.27 -23.43 4.83
CA ASP A 36 -36.96 -24.15 3.77
C ASP A 36 -36.01 -24.30 2.58
N ALA A 37 -35.42 -25.48 2.46
CA ALA A 37 -34.65 -25.89 1.32
C ALA A 37 -35.50 -26.75 0.38
N PRO A 38 -35.65 -26.39 -0.90
CA PRO A 38 -36.19 -27.35 -1.88
C PRO A 38 -35.03 -28.25 -2.38
N THR A 39 -35.32 -29.55 -2.35
CA THR A 39 -34.50 -30.64 -2.90
C THR A 39 -34.31 -30.46 -4.41
N PRO A 40 -33.08 -30.43 -4.95
CA PRO A 40 -32.88 -30.46 -6.39
C PRO A 40 -32.95 -31.88 -6.92
N SER A 41 -33.76 -32.06 -7.97
CA SER A 41 -33.85 -33.23 -8.83
C SER A 41 -32.56 -33.40 -9.68
N PRO A 42 -32.07 -34.63 -9.92
CA PRO A 42 -30.89 -34.84 -10.74
C PRO A 42 -31.23 -34.67 -12.22
N GLY A 43 -30.83 -33.53 -12.77
CA GLY A 43 -30.77 -33.29 -14.21
C GLY A 43 -29.31 -33.22 -14.64
N GLU A 44 -28.88 -34.21 -15.43
CA GLU A 44 -27.60 -34.18 -16.14
C GLU A 44 -27.53 -32.93 -17.01
N THR A 45 -26.72 -31.99 -16.61
CA THR A 45 -26.25 -30.92 -17.49
C THR A 45 -24.75 -31.11 -17.63
N THR A 46 -24.34 -31.47 -18.82
CA THR A 46 -22.94 -31.48 -19.27
C THR A 46 -22.35 -30.11 -19.00
N ALA A 47 -21.53 -29.99 -17.95
CA ALA A 47 -20.76 -28.79 -17.68
C ALA A 47 -19.76 -28.60 -18.83
N PRO A 48 -19.60 -27.37 -19.38
CA PRO A 48 -18.45 -27.09 -20.22
C PRO A 48 -17.19 -27.32 -19.37
N ASP A 49 -16.19 -27.92 -20.02
CA ASP A 49 -14.87 -28.20 -19.47
C ASP A 49 -14.32 -26.90 -18.83
N ALA A 50 -14.46 -26.83 -17.50
CA ALA A 50 -13.81 -25.79 -16.74
C ALA A 50 -12.32 -26.14 -16.74
N GLY A 51 -11.60 -25.53 -17.68
CA GLY A 51 -10.15 -25.63 -17.72
C GLY A 51 -9.63 -25.49 -16.30
N THR A 52 -8.84 -26.45 -15.85
CA THR A 52 -8.24 -26.45 -14.52
C THR A 52 -7.25 -25.29 -14.47
N THR A 53 -7.72 -24.10 -14.11
CA THR A 53 -6.85 -22.95 -13.85
C THR A 53 -6.06 -23.28 -12.61
N ILE A 54 -4.73 -23.35 -12.72
CA ILE A 54 -3.85 -23.57 -11.58
C ILE A 54 -3.99 -22.34 -10.69
N PRO A 55 -4.29 -22.48 -9.38
CA PRO A 55 -4.36 -21.34 -8.48
C PRO A 55 -3.05 -20.55 -8.52
N GLY A 56 -3.14 -19.26 -8.90
CA GLY A 56 -1.99 -18.37 -9.03
C GLY A 56 -1.56 -18.05 -10.47
N GLU A 57 -1.96 -18.83 -11.50
CA GLU A 57 -1.67 -18.46 -12.90
C GLU A 57 -2.33 -17.13 -13.28
N ASP A 58 -3.54 -16.89 -12.81
CA ASP A 58 -4.26 -15.64 -13.05
C ASP A 58 -3.53 -14.44 -12.40
N ALA A 59 -3.01 -14.60 -11.18
CA ALA A 59 -2.27 -13.54 -10.48
C ALA A 59 -0.96 -13.19 -11.20
N PHE A 60 -0.25 -14.17 -11.75
CA PHE A 60 0.97 -13.89 -12.52
C PHE A 60 0.65 -13.20 -13.86
N ALA A 61 -0.41 -13.61 -14.55
CA ALA A 61 -0.85 -12.96 -15.78
C ALA A 61 -1.29 -11.51 -15.52
N GLU A 62 -2.02 -11.29 -14.43
CA GLU A 62 -2.45 -9.96 -14.00
C GLU A 62 -1.25 -9.07 -13.62
N ARG A 63 -0.29 -9.61 -12.87
CA ARG A 63 0.97 -8.92 -12.56
C ARG A 63 1.70 -8.46 -13.82
N GLU A 64 1.83 -9.35 -14.81
CA GLU A 64 2.47 -9.00 -16.09
C GLU A 64 1.72 -7.89 -16.82
N ALA A 65 0.37 -7.97 -16.85
CA ALA A 65 -0.47 -6.94 -17.45
C ALA A 65 -0.35 -5.59 -16.70
N PHE A 66 -0.32 -5.65 -15.38
CA PHE A 66 -0.12 -4.46 -14.54
C PHE A 66 1.19 -3.75 -14.88
N PHE A 67 2.33 -4.46 -14.84
CA PHE A 67 3.63 -3.85 -15.16
C PHE A 67 3.73 -3.35 -16.60
N ALA A 68 3.11 -4.05 -17.55
CA ALA A 68 3.04 -3.59 -18.92
C ALA A 68 2.26 -2.26 -19.03
N ALA A 69 1.14 -2.14 -18.31
CA ALA A 69 0.35 -0.91 -18.26
C ALA A 69 1.08 0.24 -17.55
N GLN A 70 1.92 -0.06 -16.56
CA GLN A 70 2.72 0.94 -15.85
C GLN A 70 3.90 1.48 -16.69
N GLY A 71 4.28 0.82 -17.79
CA GLY A 71 5.33 1.28 -18.71
C GLY A 71 6.74 1.31 -18.09
N GLN A 72 6.96 0.60 -16.98
CA GLN A 72 8.23 0.66 -16.25
C GLN A 72 9.29 -0.27 -16.82
N PRO A 73 10.59 0.13 -16.79
CA PRO A 73 11.68 -0.73 -17.18
C PRO A 73 11.82 -1.92 -16.21
N ARG A 74 12.24 -3.08 -16.75
CA ARG A 74 12.47 -4.31 -15.98
C ARG A 74 13.96 -4.65 -15.81
N ASP A 75 14.80 -3.66 -15.97
CA ASP A 75 16.27 -3.80 -15.91
C ASP A 75 16.86 -3.56 -14.52
N GLY A 76 16.01 -3.30 -13.52
CA GLY A 76 16.41 -2.99 -12.15
C GLY A 76 16.77 -1.53 -11.91
N SER A 77 16.61 -0.65 -12.89
CA SER A 77 16.72 0.80 -12.69
C SER A 77 15.53 1.31 -11.86
N LEU A 78 15.72 2.43 -11.17
CA LEU A 78 14.62 3.11 -10.50
C LEU A 78 13.58 3.55 -11.54
N PRO A 79 12.27 3.36 -11.25
CA PRO A 79 11.21 3.79 -12.14
C PRO A 79 11.17 5.32 -12.25
N THR A 80 10.67 5.77 -13.40
CA THR A 80 10.35 7.18 -13.64
C THR A 80 8.88 7.30 -14.06
N PRO A 81 8.19 8.43 -13.82
CA PRO A 81 6.80 8.57 -14.19
C PRO A 81 6.57 8.35 -15.70
N GLN A 82 5.74 7.36 -16.05
CA GLN A 82 5.37 7.00 -17.43
C GLN A 82 3.89 7.24 -17.70
N THR A 83 3.05 7.33 -16.66
CA THR A 83 1.62 7.55 -16.77
C THR A 83 1.20 8.85 -16.06
N PRO A 84 0.06 9.45 -16.42
CA PRO A 84 -0.47 10.63 -15.72
C PRO A 84 -0.71 10.38 -14.22
N GLU A 85 -1.11 9.17 -13.84
CA GLU A 85 -1.36 8.78 -12.46
C GLU A 85 -0.04 8.75 -11.66
N GLN A 86 1.01 8.18 -12.24
CA GLN A 86 2.35 8.16 -11.63
C GLN A 86 2.90 9.58 -11.48
N GLN A 87 2.76 10.42 -12.49
CA GLN A 87 3.21 11.80 -12.42
C GLN A 87 2.47 12.57 -11.32
N ARG A 88 1.14 12.40 -11.23
CA ARG A 88 0.34 13.06 -10.20
C ARG A 88 0.72 12.58 -8.79
N PHE A 89 0.94 11.28 -8.60
CA PHE A 89 1.42 10.73 -7.32
C PHE A 89 2.72 11.38 -6.89
N VAL A 90 3.71 11.41 -7.77
CA VAL A 90 5.04 11.98 -7.48
C VAL A 90 4.94 13.47 -7.20
N ASP A 91 4.16 14.23 -7.98
CA ASP A 91 3.99 15.67 -7.79
C ASP A 91 3.30 16.01 -6.46
N GLU A 92 2.26 15.24 -6.08
CA GLU A 92 1.56 15.45 -4.80
C GLU A 92 2.47 15.07 -3.62
N GLN A 93 3.23 13.98 -3.73
CA GLN A 93 4.17 13.57 -2.69
C GLN A 93 5.31 14.58 -2.53
N ARG A 94 5.87 15.07 -3.63
CA ARG A 94 6.89 16.13 -3.62
C ARG A 94 6.37 17.39 -2.94
N ALA A 95 5.19 17.87 -3.36
CA ALA A 95 4.59 19.06 -2.78
C ALA A 95 4.36 18.93 -1.27
N TYR A 96 3.95 17.72 -0.81
CA TYR A 96 3.78 17.45 0.61
C TYR A 96 5.09 17.53 1.38
N VAL A 97 6.16 16.89 0.89
CA VAL A 97 7.48 16.88 1.56
C VAL A 97 8.09 18.27 1.60
N GLU A 98 8.03 19.01 0.49
CA GLU A 98 8.53 20.38 0.41
C GLU A 98 7.77 21.33 1.35
N ALA A 99 6.44 21.17 1.48
CA ALA A 99 5.63 21.94 2.43
C ALA A 99 6.01 21.69 3.89
N GLN A 100 6.58 20.52 4.20
CA GLN A 100 7.14 20.20 5.52
C GLN A 100 8.60 20.65 5.69
N GLY A 101 9.18 21.34 4.68
CA GLY A 101 10.57 21.80 4.68
C GLY A 101 11.58 20.71 4.32
N GLY A 102 11.11 19.57 3.82
CA GLY A 102 11.96 18.50 3.27
C GLY A 102 12.54 18.87 1.91
N GLN A 103 13.51 18.07 1.47
CA GLN A 103 14.06 18.14 0.12
C GLN A 103 13.58 16.95 -0.69
N TRP A 104 13.34 17.17 -1.98
CA TRP A 104 12.89 16.16 -2.92
C TRP A 104 13.63 16.31 -4.25
N ASP A 105 14.03 15.19 -4.85
CA ASP A 105 14.70 15.14 -6.15
C ASP A 105 14.24 13.90 -6.94
N GLU A 106 14.78 13.71 -8.14
CA GLU A 106 14.45 12.60 -9.02
C GLU A 106 14.74 11.21 -8.42
N PHE A 107 15.68 11.12 -7.49
CA PHE A 107 15.94 9.86 -6.78
C PHE A 107 14.73 9.48 -5.92
N TYR A 108 14.14 10.44 -5.21
CA TYR A 108 12.94 10.20 -4.41
C TYR A 108 11.70 9.94 -5.26
N ASP A 109 11.59 10.52 -6.47
CA ASP A 109 10.56 10.15 -7.44
C ASP A 109 10.59 8.64 -7.71
N GLY A 110 11.78 8.12 -8.02
CA GLY A 110 11.99 6.71 -8.31
C GLY A 110 11.74 5.81 -7.10
N VAL A 111 12.20 6.20 -5.92
CA VAL A 111 11.97 5.45 -4.67
C VAL A 111 10.48 5.37 -4.33
N ALA A 112 9.75 6.48 -4.41
CA ALA A 112 8.32 6.53 -4.14
C ALA A 112 7.53 5.66 -5.11
N LEU A 113 7.83 5.76 -6.42
CA LEU A 113 7.21 4.92 -7.44
C LEU A 113 7.51 3.44 -7.23
N ALA A 114 8.77 3.08 -6.94
CA ALA A 114 9.14 1.69 -6.70
C ALA A 114 8.36 1.10 -5.51
N ALA A 115 8.25 1.85 -4.41
CA ALA A 115 7.51 1.43 -3.23
C ALA A 115 6.02 1.23 -3.52
N ALA A 116 5.38 2.15 -4.24
CA ALA A 116 3.97 2.05 -4.58
C ALA A 116 3.67 0.92 -5.57
N LEU A 117 4.53 0.70 -6.58
CA LEU A 117 4.42 -0.41 -7.53
C LEU A 117 4.57 -1.77 -6.82
N ASP A 118 5.49 -1.88 -5.87
CA ASP A 118 5.75 -3.08 -5.07
C ASP A 118 4.52 -3.44 -4.19
N ALA A 119 3.86 -2.43 -3.61
CA ALA A 119 2.60 -2.64 -2.89
C ALA A 119 1.48 -3.14 -3.79
N CYS A 120 1.30 -2.54 -4.98
CA CYS A 120 0.30 -2.99 -5.95
C CYS A 120 0.59 -4.41 -6.46
N GLU A 121 1.85 -4.74 -6.72
CA GLU A 121 2.28 -6.10 -7.04
C GLU A 121 1.93 -7.08 -5.92
N THR A 122 2.19 -6.69 -4.69
CA THR A 122 1.83 -7.49 -3.50
C THR A 122 0.32 -7.73 -3.41
N SER A 123 -0.50 -6.74 -3.71
CA SER A 123 -1.95 -6.90 -3.78
C SER A 123 -2.35 -7.97 -4.80
N ILE A 124 -1.85 -7.87 -6.02
CA ILE A 124 -2.13 -8.81 -7.10
C ILE A 124 -1.71 -10.24 -6.71
N LEU A 125 -0.50 -10.42 -6.19
CA LEU A 125 0.03 -11.72 -5.80
C LEU A 125 -0.70 -12.34 -4.61
N ASN A 126 -1.43 -11.53 -3.83
CA ASN A 126 -2.31 -11.98 -2.75
C ASN A 126 -3.80 -11.96 -3.16
N SER A 127 -4.09 -11.98 -4.46
CA SER A 127 -5.46 -11.98 -5.00
C SER A 127 -6.29 -10.81 -4.45
N HIS A 128 -5.69 -9.63 -4.34
CA HIS A 128 -6.27 -8.40 -3.79
C HIS A 128 -6.75 -8.49 -2.34
N ALA A 129 -6.20 -9.45 -1.57
CA ALA A 129 -6.49 -9.63 -0.16
C ALA A 129 -5.31 -9.13 0.70
N VAL A 130 -5.30 -7.83 1.00
CA VAL A 130 -4.26 -7.20 1.82
C VAL A 130 -4.77 -7.02 3.24
N PHE A 131 -4.37 -7.92 4.14
CA PHE A 131 -4.62 -7.83 5.57
C PHE A 131 -3.42 -7.20 6.28
N THR A 132 -3.59 -6.83 7.53
CA THR A 132 -2.53 -6.23 8.37
C THR A 132 -1.27 -7.09 8.41
N ASP A 133 -1.42 -8.42 8.51
CA ASP A 133 -0.26 -9.33 8.51
C ASP A 133 0.45 -9.36 7.15
N THR A 134 -0.28 -9.29 6.03
CA THR A 134 0.29 -9.18 4.67
C THR A 134 1.10 -7.90 4.54
N ALA A 135 0.51 -6.76 4.91
CA ALA A 135 1.18 -5.45 4.86
C ALA A 135 2.41 -5.41 5.78
N ARG A 136 2.29 -5.92 7.00
CA ARG A 136 3.41 -6.00 7.96
C ARG A 136 4.55 -6.85 7.43
N ALA A 137 4.25 -8.04 6.86
CA ALA A 137 5.25 -8.92 6.28
C ALA A 137 5.93 -8.26 5.07
N HIS A 138 5.16 -7.58 4.21
CA HIS A 138 5.68 -6.86 3.06
C HIS A 138 6.65 -5.75 3.49
N ILE A 139 6.25 -4.86 4.42
CA ILE A 139 7.10 -3.77 4.93
C ILE A 139 8.39 -4.35 5.54
N ALA A 140 8.28 -5.36 6.38
CA ALA A 140 9.42 -5.96 7.07
C ALA A 140 10.39 -6.70 6.13
N SER A 141 9.91 -7.20 4.99
CA SER A 141 10.73 -7.96 4.03
C SER A 141 11.18 -7.15 2.81
N SER A 142 10.68 -5.93 2.62
CA SER A 142 11.03 -5.09 1.46
C SER A 142 12.50 -4.66 1.50
N PRO A 143 13.32 -5.07 0.51
CA PRO A 143 14.71 -4.64 0.42
C PRO A 143 14.86 -3.13 0.24
N LEU A 144 13.90 -2.50 -0.47
CA LEU A 144 13.87 -1.07 -0.68
C LEU A 144 13.70 -0.32 0.64
N ILE A 145 12.71 -0.73 1.45
CA ILE A 145 12.47 -0.12 2.76
C ILE A 145 13.68 -0.32 3.66
N ALA A 146 14.22 -1.53 3.73
CA ALA A 146 15.40 -1.84 4.55
C ALA A 146 16.62 -0.98 4.15
N GLN A 147 16.83 -0.78 2.85
CA GLN A 147 17.96 0.00 2.33
C GLN A 147 17.81 1.51 2.63
N ILE A 148 16.60 2.05 2.51
CA ILE A 148 16.36 3.49 2.73
C ILE A 148 16.26 3.79 4.23
N ALA A 149 15.51 3.00 4.98
CA ALA A 149 15.31 3.22 6.41
C ALA A 149 16.54 2.91 7.27
N GLN A 150 17.39 1.97 6.84
CA GLN A 150 18.62 1.56 7.55
C GLN A 150 18.41 1.24 9.04
N GLY A 151 17.22 0.71 9.36
CA GLY A 151 16.83 0.37 10.73
C GLY A 151 16.29 1.54 11.56
N ASP A 152 16.07 2.71 10.97
CA ASP A 152 15.35 3.81 11.61
C ASP A 152 13.83 3.59 11.49
N PRO A 153 13.10 3.37 12.60
CA PRO A 153 11.66 3.13 12.56
C PRO A 153 10.84 4.31 12.01
N ALA A 154 11.31 5.55 12.20
CA ALA A 154 10.61 6.73 11.68
C ALA A 154 10.76 6.84 10.17
N ALA A 155 11.93 6.49 9.62
CA ALA A 155 12.16 6.43 8.19
C ALA A 155 11.39 5.26 7.56
N GLU A 156 11.31 4.10 8.22
CA GLU A 156 10.49 2.95 7.79
C GLU A 156 9.01 3.35 7.70
N GLN A 157 8.45 3.93 8.76
CA GLN A 157 7.08 4.41 8.78
C GLN A 157 6.82 5.46 7.70
N GLY A 158 7.76 6.39 7.50
CA GLY A 158 7.68 7.42 6.47
C GLY A 158 7.60 6.82 5.07
N LEU A 159 8.48 5.86 4.75
CA LEU A 159 8.47 5.20 3.44
C LEU A 159 7.23 4.30 3.25
N ALA A 160 6.80 3.60 4.30
CA ALA A 160 5.55 2.84 4.27
C ALA A 160 4.33 3.76 4.03
N SER A 161 4.31 4.96 4.61
CA SER A 161 3.28 5.96 4.35
C SER A 161 3.25 6.42 2.88
N ILE A 162 4.41 6.68 2.29
CA ILE A 162 4.54 7.03 0.87
C ILE A 162 4.04 5.89 -0.03
N MET A 163 4.43 4.66 0.28
CA MET A 163 4.01 3.44 -0.39
C MET A 163 2.47 3.32 -0.40
N VAL A 164 1.84 3.43 0.77
CA VAL A 164 0.39 3.33 0.92
C VAL A 164 -0.32 4.47 0.19
N PHE A 165 0.15 5.70 0.31
CA PHE A 165 -0.39 6.83 -0.43
C PHE A 165 -0.37 6.59 -1.95
N GLY A 166 0.71 6.02 -2.47
CA GLY A 166 0.87 5.70 -3.89
C GLY A 166 -0.12 4.67 -4.41
N THR A 167 -0.61 3.73 -3.57
CA THR A 167 -1.63 2.75 -3.99
C THR A 167 -2.92 3.42 -4.45
N GLY A 168 -3.28 4.58 -3.86
CA GLY A 168 -4.45 5.37 -4.26
C GLY A 168 -4.41 5.86 -5.72
N PHE A 169 -3.22 5.93 -6.32
CA PHE A 169 -3.01 6.33 -7.71
C PHE A 169 -2.82 5.15 -8.65
N LEU A 170 -2.09 4.13 -8.21
CA LEU A 170 -1.61 3.04 -9.08
C LEU A 170 -2.51 1.79 -9.03
N CYS A 171 -3.14 1.52 -7.89
CA CYS A 171 -4.09 0.41 -7.68
C CYS A 171 -5.22 0.83 -6.71
N PRO A 172 -6.06 1.80 -7.10
CA PRO A 172 -7.01 2.45 -6.19
C PRO A 172 -8.07 1.50 -5.61
N ALA A 173 -8.31 0.35 -6.22
CA ALA A 173 -9.22 -0.66 -5.68
C ALA A 173 -8.67 -1.30 -4.39
N ASP A 174 -7.35 -1.39 -4.24
CA ASP A 174 -6.67 -2.00 -3.09
C ASP A 174 -6.30 -0.99 -2.00
N ALA A 175 -6.25 0.30 -2.34
CA ALA A 175 -5.81 1.36 -1.43
C ALA A 175 -6.50 1.34 -0.06
N PRO A 176 -7.84 1.15 0.06
CA PRO A 176 -8.49 1.12 1.37
C PRO A 176 -7.98 0.01 2.30
N GLN A 177 -7.54 -1.12 1.77
CA GLN A 177 -6.99 -2.22 2.56
C GLN A 177 -5.59 -1.87 3.08
N TRP A 178 -4.75 -1.26 2.24
CA TRP A 178 -3.42 -0.76 2.62
C TRP A 178 -3.52 0.34 3.68
N GLU A 179 -4.44 1.28 3.52
CA GLU A 179 -4.68 2.36 4.49
C GLU A 179 -5.11 1.80 5.85
N ALA A 180 -6.07 0.85 5.86
CA ALA A 180 -6.52 0.20 7.08
C ALA A 180 -5.38 -0.56 7.78
N ALA A 181 -4.60 -1.34 7.01
CA ALA A 181 -3.46 -2.08 7.53
C ALA A 181 -2.37 -1.15 8.09
N PHE A 182 -2.07 -0.06 7.40
CA PHE A 182 -1.10 0.95 7.86
C PHE A 182 -1.56 1.58 9.19
N ALA A 183 -2.83 1.94 9.30
CA ALA A 183 -3.38 2.50 10.54
C ALA A 183 -3.30 1.51 11.72
N GLU A 184 -3.44 0.20 11.49
CA GLU A 184 -3.28 -0.81 12.55
C GLU A 184 -1.80 -1.05 12.92
N ILE A 185 -0.86 -0.83 11.99
CA ILE A 185 0.58 -1.05 12.24
C ILE A 185 1.20 0.12 13.00
N TYR A 186 0.81 1.37 12.64
CA TYR A 186 1.48 2.58 13.09
C TYR A 186 0.58 3.60 13.81
N GLY A 187 -0.74 3.32 13.91
CA GLY A 187 -1.77 4.21 14.47
C GLY A 187 -1.97 4.18 16.00
#